data_c5e9a552353e3f1afe091464d4794aa2
#
_entry.id   c5e9a552353e3f1afe091464d4794aa2
#
_cell.length_a   1.000
_cell.length_b   1.000
_cell.length_c   1.000
_cell.angle_alpha   90.00
_cell.angle_beta   90.00
_cell.angle_gamma   90.00
#
_symmetry.space_group_name_H-M   'P 1'
#
loop_
_entity.id
_entity.type
_entity.pdbx_description
1 polymer ?
#
loop_
_entity_poly.entity_id
_entity_poly.type
_entity_poly.pdbx_seq_one_letter_code
_entity_poly.pdbx_strand_id
1 'polypeptide(L)'
;MPQEGEQSLPLVRSLNSQIRVNVVFCNRTSRVVRPLWINYRGEPRPYADLLPGSGRRMITYVGHPWLFRDAETDEPLKVNCKELFVPKPSNEEDVHVNITLPARRFGPGVTRSCSHTS
;
A
#
# COMPACT_ATOMS: atom_id res chain seq x y z
N MET A 1 -33.04 -0.62 -7.65
CA MET A 1 -32.53 -0.56 -7.60
C MET A 1 -31.85 -0.24 -7.65
N PRO A 2 -31.60 -0.41 -7.56
CA PRO A 2 -30.88 -0.27 -7.45
C PRO A 2 -30.08 0.07 -7.50
N GLN A 3 -29.56 -0.03 -7.31
CA GLN A 3 -28.89 0.30 -7.15
C GLN A 3 -28.10 0.57 -7.69
N GLU A 4 -27.96 0.50 -8.07
CA GLU A 4 -27.38 0.71 -8.68
C GLU A 4 -26.58 1.58 -8.75
N GLY A 5 -26.78 2.17 -8.92
CA GLY A 5 -25.93 3.11 -9.04
C GLY A 5 -24.83 3.03 -8.24
N GLU A 6 -25.05 2.71 -7.35
CA GLU A 6 -24.09 2.69 -6.59
C GLU A 6 -23.09 1.89 -6.91
N GLN A 7 -23.17 1.24 -7.67
CA GLN A 7 -22.24 0.40 -7.92
C GLN A 7 -21.23 0.90 -8.76
N SER A 8 -21.17 1.97 -9.22
CA SER A 8 -20.12 2.38 -10.06
C SER A 8 -18.83 2.54 -9.32
N LEU A 9 -18.80 2.73 -8.05
CA LEU A 9 -17.56 2.86 -7.30
C LEU A 9 -17.50 1.76 -6.29
N PRO A 10 -16.70 0.75 -6.56
CA PRO A 10 -16.59 -0.32 -5.61
C PRO A 10 -15.97 0.15 -4.31
N LEU A 11 -16.44 -0.35 -3.23
CA LEU A 11 -15.90 -0.04 -1.93
C LEU A 11 -14.56 -0.75 -1.76
N VAL A 12 -13.54 0.00 -1.38
CA VAL A 12 -12.22 -0.58 -1.15
C VAL A 12 -12.22 -1.19 0.24
N ARG A 13 -12.08 -2.49 0.30
CA ARG A 13 -12.05 -3.18 1.59
C ARG A 13 -11.54 -4.59 1.41
N SER A 14 -11.17 -5.20 2.52
CA SER A 14 -10.81 -6.62 2.51
C SER A 14 -12.07 -7.46 2.42
N LEU A 15 -11.99 -8.58 1.73
CA LEU A 15 -13.14 -9.43 1.56
C LEU A 15 -13.08 -10.70 2.39
N ASN A 16 -11.91 -11.31 2.50
CA ASN A 16 -11.77 -12.51 3.30
C ASN A 16 -10.31 -12.73 3.61
N SER A 17 -10.02 -13.76 4.39
CA SER A 17 -8.66 -14.05 4.80
C SER A 17 -8.33 -15.49 4.46
N GLN A 18 -8.46 -15.87 3.20
CA GLN A 18 -8.29 -17.25 2.82
C GLN A 18 -6.91 -17.60 2.31
N ILE A 19 -6.30 -16.75 1.51
CA ILE A 19 -5.02 -17.06 0.89
C ILE A 19 -3.97 -16.15 1.46
N ARG A 20 -3.06 -16.73 2.21
CA ARG A 20 -2.04 -15.96 2.92
C ARG A 20 -0.91 -15.55 2.00
N VAL A 21 -0.37 -14.37 2.22
CA VAL A 21 0.77 -13.87 1.50
C VAL A 21 1.73 -13.27 2.52
N ASN A 22 2.99 -13.66 2.45
CA ASN A 22 4.01 -13.06 3.30
C ASN A 22 4.64 -11.91 2.55
N VAL A 23 4.66 -10.74 3.16
CA VAL A 23 5.20 -9.55 2.52
C VAL A 23 6.26 -8.93 3.39
N VAL A 24 7.14 -8.15 2.78
CA VAL A 24 8.09 -7.33 3.51
C VAL A 24 7.84 -5.91 3.08
N PHE A 25 7.34 -5.09 4.01
CA PHE A 25 7.14 -3.68 3.75
C PHE A 25 8.48 -2.97 3.89
N CYS A 26 8.97 -2.38 2.84
CA CYS A 26 10.26 -1.72 2.81
C CYS A 26 10.07 -0.21 2.73
N ASN A 27 10.43 0.48 3.80
CA ASN A 27 10.31 1.93 3.82
C ASN A 27 11.53 2.52 3.13
N ARG A 28 11.36 2.94 1.88
CA ARG A 28 12.46 3.50 1.09
C ARG A 28 12.55 5.01 1.22
N THR A 29 11.93 5.57 2.25
CA THR A 29 11.93 7.02 2.42
C THR A 29 12.76 7.39 3.62
N SER A 30 12.99 8.69 3.79
CA SER A 30 13.65 9.20 4.97
C SER A 30 12.64 9.58 6.04
N ARG A 31 11.40 9.14 5.91
CA ARG A 31 10.32 9.49 6.80
C ARG A 31 9.86 8.27 7.58
N VAL A 32 9.17 8.51 8.67
CA VAL A 32 8.49 7.43 9.39
C VAL A 32 7.19 7.15 8.68
N VAL A 33 6.92 5.90 8.36
CA VAL A 33 5.78 5.52 7.55
C VAL A 33 4.78 4.73 8.39
N ARG A 34 3.51 5.05 8.22
CA ARG A 34 2.43 4.34 8.93
C ARG A 34 1.69 3.45 7.95
N PRO A 35 1.75 2.13 8.12
CA PRO A 35 0.95 1.23 7.30
C PRO A 35 -0.50 1.25 7.78
N LEU A 36 -1.42 1.18 6.84
CA LEU A 36 -2.84 1.17 7.14
C LEU A 36 -3.49 0.03 6.38
N TRP A 37 -4.06 -0.90 7.10
CA TRP A 37 -4.80 -2.00 6.48
C TRP A 37 -6.27 -1.59 6.36
N ILE A 38 -6.83 -1.75 5.18
CA ILE A 38 -8.24 -1.42 4.97
C ILE A 38 -9.05 -2.66 5.31
N ASN A 39 -9.81 -2.58 6.38
CA ASN A 39 -10.48 -3.75 6.92
C ASN A 39 -11.73 -4.13 6.12
N TYR A 40 -12.51 -5.06 6.64
CA TYR A 40 -13.66 -5.58 5.91
C TYR A 40 -14.79 -4.57 5.78
N ARG A 41 -14.76 -3.50 6.55
CA ARG A 41 -15.71 -2.42 6.44
C ARG A 41 -15.19 -1.25 5.64
N GLY A 42 -13.99 -1.37 5.09
CA GLY A 42 -13.38 -0.28 4.35
C GLY A 42 -12.73 0.77 5.25
N GLU A 43 -12.47 0.45 6.50
CA GLU A 43 -11.89 1.39 7.44
C GLU A 43 -10.39 1.18 7.52
N PRO A 44 -9.59 2.25 7.49
CA PRO A 44 -8.16 2.10 7.63
C PRO A 44 -7.79 1.80 9.08
N ARG A 45 -6.98 0.77 9.27
CA ARG A 45 -6.52 0.36 10.59
C ARG A 45 -5.02 0.49 10.65
N PRO A 46 -4.50 1.36 11.51
CA PRO A 46 -3.04 1.60 11.52
C PRO A 46 -2.28 0.46 12.16
N TYR A 47 -1.12 0.20 11.60
CA TYR A 47 -0.18 -0.75 12.17
C TYR A 47 1.04 0.03 12.65
N ALA A 48 1.97 -0.67 13.29
CA ALA A 48 3.12 0.00 13.88
C ALA A 48 3.95 0.71 12.81
N ASP A 49 4.44 1.88 13.15
CA ASP A 49 5.19 2.71 12.22
C ASP A 49 6.50 2.03 11.79
N LEU A 50 6.91 2.31 10.57
CA LEU A 50 8.16 1.82 10.01
C LEU A 50 9.17 2.95 10.02
N LEU A 51 10.31 2.73 10.62
CA LEU A 51 11.35 3.75 10.64
C LEU A 51 11.99 3.90 9.28
N PRO A 52 12.63 5.04 9.02
CA PRO A 52 13.25 5.24 7.71
C PRO A 52 14.24 4.14 7.37
N GLY A 53 14.14 3.65 6.15
CA GLY A 53 15.05 2.63 5.67
C GLY A 53 14.85 1.24 6.23
N SER A 54 13.82 1.03 7.03
CA SER A 54 13.60 -0.27 7.65
C SER A 54 12.66 -1.13 6.84
N GLY A 55 12.67 -2.41 7.11
CA GLY A 55 11.74 -3.35 6.52
C GLY A 55 11.06 -4.15 7.61
N ARG A 56 9.86 -4.59 7.34
CA ARG A 56 9.14 -5.40 8.30
C ARG A 56 8.39 -6.50 7.58
N ARG A 57 8.58 -7.73 8.06
CA ARG A 57 7.87 -8.85 7.50
C ARG A 57 6.47 -8.90 8.10
N MET A 58 5.49 -9.10 7.25
CA MET A 58 4.10 -9.12 7.67
C MET A 58 3.38 -10.25 6.99
N ILE A 59 2.33 -10.73 7.62
CA ILE A 59 1.44 -11.70 7.00
C ILE A 59 0.17 -10.96 6.62
N THR A 60 -0.24 -11.10 5.38
CA THR A 60 -1.49 -10.53 4.93
C THR A 60 -2.18 -11.55 4.04
N TYR A 61 -3.20 -11.15 3.35
CA TYR A 61 -4.01 -12.08 2.57
C TYR A 61 -4.33 -11.49 1.21
N VAL A 62 -4.52 -12.35 0.24
CA VAL A 62 -4.89 -11.91 -1.10
C VAL A 62 -6.14 -11.05 -1.00
N GLY A 63 -6.11 -9.90 -1.64
CA GLY A 63 -7.26 -9.00 -1.66
C GLY A 63 -7.35 -8.04 -0.51
N HIS A 64 -6.38 -8.08 0.43
CA HIS A 64 -6.40 -7.14 1.55
C HIS A 64 -5.67 -5.85 1.17
N PRO A 65 -6.37 -4.71 1.02
CA PRO A 65 -5.71 -3.49 0.58
C PRO A 65 -4.93 -2.83 1.70
N TRP A 66 -3.82 -2.24 1.33
CA TRP A 66 -2.96 -1.51 2.27
C TRP A 66 -2.64 -0.14 1.71
N LEU A 67 -2.64 0.86 2.59
CA LEU A 67 -2.20 2.20 2.26
C LEU A 67 -1.03 2.55 3.16
N PHE A 68 -0.26 3.54 2.76
CA PHE A 68 0.88 3.97 3.56
C PHE A 68 0.90 5.50 3.60
N ARG A 69 1.10 6.04 4.79
CA ARG A 69 1.11 7.48 4.99
C ARG A 69 2.31 7.89 5.79
N ASP A 70 2.73 9.15 5.61
CA ASP A 70 3.75 9.73 6.44
C ASP A 70 3.18 9.84 7.85
N ALA A 71 3.88 9.28 8.82
CA ALA A 71 3.35 9.24 10.18
C ALA A 71 3.26 10.61 10.82
N GLU A 72 4.04 11.58 10.34
CA GLU A 72 4.01 12.91 10.90
C GLU A 72 3.02 13.83 10.20
N THR A 73 2.99 13.81 8.90
CA THR A 73 2.19 14.76 8.15
C THR A 73 0.90 14.16 7.64
N ASP A 74 0.78 12.84 7.71
CA ASP A 74 -0.37 12.10 7.17
C ASP A 74 -0.45 12.20 5.65
N GLU A 75 0.63 12.57 5.01
CA GLU A 75 0.68 12.67 3.57
C GLU A 75 0.66 11.27 2.96
N PRO A 76 -0.15 11.01 1.94
CA PRO A 76 -0.18 9.68 1.34
C PRO A 76 1.13 9.40 0.60
N LEU A 77 1.58 8.17 0.71
CA LEU A 77 2.80 7.72 0.06
C LEU A 77 2.46 6.70 -1.01
N LYS A 78 3.44 6.41 -1.86
CA LYS A 78 3.25 5.43 -2.91
C LYS A 78 3.77 4.08 -2.46
N VAL A 79 3.15 3.03 -2.95
CA VAL A 79 3.59 1.68 -2.67
C VAL A 79 3.67 0.94 -3.99
N ASN A 80 4.88 0.50 -4.35
CA ASN A 80 5.16 -0.12 -5.65
C ASN A 80 4.61 0.77 -6.77
N CYS A 81 4.80 2.10 -6.59
CA CYS A 81 4.39 3.12 -7.56
C CYS A 81 2.91 3.30 -7.70
N LYS A 82 2.15 2.76 -6.77
CA LYS A 82 0.69 2.90 -6.79
C LYS A 82 0.22 3.48 -5.47
N GLU A 83 -1.03 3.83 -5.41
CA GLU A 83 -1.58 4.39 -4.19
C GLU A 83 -2.05 3.33 -3.22
N LEU A 84 -2.21 2.12 -3.70
CA LEU A 84 -2.74 1.04 -2.92
C LEU A 84 -1.95 -0.22 -3.20
N PHE A 85 -1.70 -1.02 -2.19
CA PHE A 85 -1.11 -2.33 -2.39
C PHE A 85 -2.16 -3.39 -2.05
N VAL A 86 -2.46 -4.25 -3.01
CA VAL A 86 -3.40 -5.34 -2.81
C VAL A 86 -2.67 -6.63 -3.15
N PRO A 87 -2.38 -7.48 -2.18
CA PRO A 87 -1.64 -8.70 -2.46
C PRO A 87 -2.36 -9.61 -3.44
N LYS A 88 -1.58 -10.24 -4.29
CA LYS A 88 -2.07 -11.22 -5.23
C LYS A 88 -1.43 -12.55 -4.92
N PRO A 89 -1.99 -13.65 -5.40
CA PRO A 89 -1.36 -14.93 -5.15
C PRO A 89 0.07 -14.94 -5.67
N SER A 90 0.97 -15.53 -4.89
CA SER A 90 2.37 -15.51 -5.26
C SER A 90 3.04 -16.77 -4.78
N ASN A 91 3.98 -17.28 -5.57
CA ASN A 91 4.79 -18.40 -5.16
C ASN A 91 6.04 -17.96 -4.42
N GLU A 92 6.26 -16.69 -4.28
CA GLU A 92 7.44 -16.19 -3.59
C GLU A 92 7.28 -16.35 -2.10
N GLU A 93 8.39 -16.62 -1.43
CA GLU A 93 8.34 -16.74 0.01
C GLU A 93 8.02 -15.41 0.64
N ASP A 94 8.66 -14.35 0.19
CA ASP A 94 8.41 -13.02 0.70
C ASP A 94 8.26 -12.07 -0.47
N VAL A 95 7.16 -11.38 -0.52
CA VAL A 95 6.91 -10.40 -1.57
C VAL A 95 7.37 -9.05 -1.05
N HIS A 96 8.31 -8.42 -1.73
CA HIS A 96 8.84 -7.14 -1.30
C HIS A 96 7.97 -6.01 -1.80
N VAL A 97 7.61 -5.13 -0.89
CA VAL A 97 6.68 -4.05 -1.17
C VAL A 97 7.39 -2.76 -0.82
N ASN A 98 7.68 -1.94 -1.82
CA ASN A 98 8.48 -0.73 -1.64
C ASN A 98 7.62 0.49 -1.47
N ILE A 99 7.86 1.22 -0.38
CA ILE A 99 7.13 2.44 -0.08
C ILE A 99 8.03 3.61 -0.37
N THR A 100 7.54 4.54 -1.20
CA THR A 100 8.32 5.68 -1.65
C THR A 100 7.51 6.95 -1.54
N LEU A 101 8.18 8.07 -1.66
CA LEU A 101 7.51 9.35 -1.68
C LEU A 101 6.76 9.53 -3.00
N PRO A 102 5.67 10.27 -2.98
CA PRO A 102 4.98 10.54 -4.23
C PRO A 102 5.82 11.42 -5.12
N ALA A 103 5.62 11.30 -6.42
CA ALA A 103 6.34 12.12 -7.37
C ALA A 103 5.92 13.56 -7.19
N ARG A 104 6.88 14.47 -7.28
CA ARG A 104 6.55 15.86 -7.22
C ARG A 104 6.62 16.47 -8.56
N ARG A 105 5.90 17.56 -8.78
CA ARG A 105 5.90 18.14 -10.04
C ARG A 105 6.81 19.29 -10.02
N PHE A 106 7.93 19.25 -10.57
CA PHE A 106 8.87 20.33 -10.61
C PHE A 106 9.05 20.90 -11.98
N GLY A 107 8.21 20.60 -12.87
CA GLY A 107 8.34 21.08 -14.22
C GLY A 107 8.85 20.03 -15.15
N PRO A 108 9.16 20.42 -16.33
CA PRO A 108 9.54 19.44 -17.36
C PRO A 108 10.77 18.72 -16.96
N GLY A 109 10.85 17.52 -17.25
CA GLY A 109 12.00 16.75 -16.95
C GLY A 109 11.92 15.94 -15.70
N VAL A 110 11.00 16.22 -14.89
CA VAL A 110 10.85 15.37 -13.75
C VAL A 110 10.19 14.13 -14.13
N THR A 111 10.74 13.08 -13.98
CA THR A 111 10.10 11.94 -14.36
C THR A 111 10.20 10.99 -13.60
N ARG A 112 10.37 10.49 -13.28
CA ARG A 112 10.48 9.42 -12.79
C ARG A 112 9.80 8.64 -12.43
N SER A 113 9.60 7.92 -12.30
CA SER A 113 8.79 7.10 -11.94
C SER A 113 9.28 5.96 -11.48
N CYS A 114 8.68 5.04 -11.30
CA CYS A 114 9.06 3.83 -10.79
C CYS A 114 9.55 3.00 -11.74
N SER A 115 10.02 3.31 -12.49
CA SER A 115 10.49 2.43 -13.39
C SER A 115 11.17 1.39 -13.03
N HIS A 116 11.31 0.99 -12.77
CA HIS A 116 11.88 0.11 -12.50
C HIS A 116 11.79 -0.82 -12.18
N THR A 117 11.78 -1.15 -12.11
CA THR A 117 11.65 -1.90 -11.82
C THR A 117 11.75 -2.53 -11.48
N SER A 118 11.77 -3.00 -11.54
CA SER A 118 11.69 -3.55 -11.24
C SER A 118 11.71 -3.99 -11.06
#